data_c720308209e5a538fdb4d22e238a5480
#
_entry.id   c720308209e5a538fdb4d22e238a5480
#
_cell.length_a   1.000
_cell.length_b   1.000
_cell.length_c   1.000
_cell.angle_alpha   90.00
_cell.angle_beta   90.00
_cell.angle_gamma   90.00
#
_symmetry.space_group_name_H-M   'P 1'
#
loop_
_entity.id
_entity.type
_entity.pdbx_description
1 polymer ?
#
loop_
_entity_poly.entity_id
_entity_poly.type
_entity_poly.pdbx_seq_one_letter_code
_entity_poly.pdbx_strand_id
1 'polypeptide(L)'
;MSELVLYYTFGGATQKEAAALAAERGATLCEVLPQKPYSFLGAFLRGAYGAMHRKTVPLQPLGANLADFDTIHIGCPIWGGYPSPVFNSVVELLPPHKSVELFFCSAGGETPKSSAGTRALVEARGCTVASYRDICTAATPSKQKK
;
A
#
# COMPACT_ATOMS: atom_id res chain seq x y z
N MET A 1 21.12 3.00 -8.08
CA MET A 1 20.09 2.63 -7.13
C MET A 1 18.75 2.59 -7.82
N SER A 2 18.12 1.48 -7.82
CA SER A 2 16.84 1.35 -8.48
C SER A 2 15.72 1.33 -7.46
N GLU A 3 14.65 2.04 -7.79
CA GLU A 3 13.48 2.14 -6.92
C GLU A 3 12.23 1.78 -7.69
N LEU A 4 11.32 1.09 -7.01
CA LEU A 4 10.04 0.68 -7.56
C LEU A 4 8.94 1.18 -6.64
N VAL A 5 7.89 1.76 -7.22
CA VAL A 5 6.69 2.13 -6.47
C VAL A 5 5.57 1.19 -6.89
N LEU A 6 5.18 0.34 -5.95
CA LEU A 6 4.03 -0.55 -6.11
C LEU A 6 2.84 0.08 -5.42
N TYR A 7 1.69 0.11 -6.07
CA TYR A 7 0.52 0.67 -5.43
C TYR A 7 -0.75 -0.05 -5.85
N TYR A 8 -1.69 -0.09 -4.91
CA TYR A 8 -3.06 -0.48 -5.19
C TYR A 8 -3.94 0.72 -4.84
N THR A 9 -4.84 1.08 -5.73
CA THR A 9 -5.72 2.22 -5.50
C THR A 9 -7.18 1.80 -5.60
N PHE A 10 -8.01 2.41 -4.76
CA PHE A 10 -9.45 2.27 -4.81
C PHE A 10 -10.00 3.67 -4.64
N GLY A 11 -10.44 4.27 -5.75
CA GLY A 11 -10.91 5.65 -5.73
C GLY A 11 -9.90 6.69 -6.19
N GLY A 12 -8.62 6.33 -6.34
CA GLY A 12 -7.65 7.18 -7.01
C GLY A 12 -6.66 7.93 -6.13
N ALA A 13 -6.89 8.01 -4.82
CA ALA A 13 -5.98 8.78 -3.95
C ALA A 13 -4.59 8.17 -3.89
N THR A 14 -4.51 6.85 -3.73
CA THR A 14 -3.21 6.18 -3.67
C THR A 14 -2.49 6.28 -5.01
N GLN A 15 -3.21 6.20 -6.11
CA GLN A 15 -2.60 6.35 -7.43
C GLN A 15 -1.94 7.71 -7.58
N LYS A 16 -2.61 8.75 -7.13
CA LYS A 16 -2.09 10.10 -7.22
C LYS A 16 -0.79 10.24 -6.42
N GLU A 17 -0.79 9.73 -5.18
CA GLU A 17 0.39 9.78 -4.34
C GLU A 17 1.53 8.96 -4.93
N ALA A 18 1.20 7.78 -5.45
CA ALA A 18 2.23 6.91 -6.04
C ALA A 18 2.86 7.54 -7.26
N ALA A 19 2.06 8.16 -8.12
CA ALA A 19 2.58 8.80 -9.31
C ALA A 19 3.49 9.97 -8.97
N ALA A 20 3.10 10.78 -7.98
CA ALA A 20 3.93 11.90 -7.54
C ALA A 20 5.25 11.41 -6.95
N LEU A 21 5.19 10.36 -6.15
CA LEU A 21 6.39 9.79 -5.55
C LEU A 21 7.34 9.24 -6.61
N ALA A 22 6.79 8.51 -7.58
CA ALA A 22 7.61 7.95 -8.65
C ALA A 22 8.29 9.04 -9.46
N ALA A 23 7.57 10.13 -9.75
CA ALA A 23 8.15 11.24 -10.49
C ALA A 23 9.26 11.92 -9.69
N GLU A 24 9.02 12.12 -8.40
CA GLU A 24 10.00 12.78 -7.53
C GLU A 24 11.27 11.95 -7.39
N ARG A 25 11.14 10.64 -7.30
CA ARG A 25 12.27 9.76 -7.04
C ARG A 25 12.89 9.17 -8.31
N GLY A 26 12.30 9.42 -9.46
CA GLY A 26 12.75 8.75 -10.68
C GLY A 26 12.55 7.26 -10.61
N ALA A 27 11.49 6.81 -9.97
CA ALA A 27 11.25 5.39 -9.73
C ALA A 27 10.32 4.79 -10.79
N THR A 28 10.42 3.48 -10.95
CA THR A 28 9.47 2.74 -11.79
C THR A 28 8.13 2.66 -11.06
N LEU A 29 7.05 2.90 -11.78
CA LEU A 29 5.70 2.88 -11.21
C LEU A 29 4.97 1.62 -11.67
N CYS A 30 4.38 0.88 -10.74
CA CYS A 30 3.70 -0.37 -11.07
C CYS A 30 2.43 -0.50 -10.26
N GLU A 31 1.30 -0.57 -10.95
CA GLU A 31 0.01 -0.78 -10.29
C GLU A 31 -0.18 -2.25 -9.97
N VAL A 32 -0.67 -2.53 -8.76
CA VAL A 32 -0.98 -3.88 -8.33
C VAL A 32 -2.48 -4.06 -8.42
N LEU A 33 -2.92 -5.12 -9.08
CA LEU A 33 -4.33 -5.38 -9.28
C LEU A 33 -4.74 -6.72 -8.71
N PRO A 34 -5.81 -6.78 -7.91
CA PRO A 34 -6.35 -8.06 -7.49
C PRO A 34 -7.03 -8.73 -8.69
N GLN A 35 -7.06 -10.06 -8.70
CA GLN A 35 -7.71 -10.78 -9.79
C GLN A 35 -9.19 -10.46 -9.87
N LYS A 36 -9.83 -10.23 -8.72
CA LYS A 36 -11.22 -9.80 -8.66
C LYS A 36 -11.28 -8.40 -8.09
N PRO A 37 -11.67 -7.40 -8.88
CA PRO A 37 -11.78 -6.03 -8.37
C PRO A 37 -12.82 -5.96 -7.26
N TYR A 38 -12.59 -5.06 -6.31
CA TYR A 38 -13.54 -4.79 -5.26
C TYR A 38 -14.61 -3.83 -5.76
N SER A 39 -15.87 -4.14 -5.50
CA SER A 39 -16.93 -3.16 -5.62
C SER A 39 -16.89 -2.25 -4.40
N PHE A 40 -17.65 -1.15 -4.43
CA PHE A 40 -17.68 -0.26 -3.28
C PHE A 40 -18.16 -1.00 -2.02
N LEU A 41 -19.26 -1.74 -2.13
CA LEU A 41 -19.78 -2.49 -1.01
C LEU A 41 -18.83 -3.62 -0.62
N GLY A 42 -18.22 -4.28 -1.60
CA GLY A 42 -17.25 -5.34 -1.35
C GLY A 42 -16.04 -4.84 -0.58
N ALA A 43 -15.54 -3.65 -0.94
CA ALA A 43 -14.42 -3.06 -0.22
C ALA A 43 -14.82 -2.74 1.21
N PHE A 44 -16.02 -2.23 1.41
CA PHE A 44 -16.48 -1.87 2.73
C PHE A 44 -16.66 -3.08 3.64
N LEU A 45 -17.19 -4.17 3.12
CA LEU A 45 -17.50 -5.36 3.91
C LEU A 45 -16.36 -6.38 3.91
N ARG A 46 -16.10 -6.98 2.73
CA ARG A 46 -15.10 -8.04 2.65
C ARG A 46 -13.68 -7.52 2.72
N GLY A 47 -13.47 -6.36 2.13
CA GLY A 47 -12.13 -5.77 2.11
C GLY A 47 -11.69 -5.36 3.49
N ALA A 48 -12.56 -4.69 4.26
CA ALA A 48 -12.23 -4.27 5.62
C ALA A 48 -12.02 -5.48 6.51
N TYR A 49 -12.88 -6.50 6.40
CA TYR A 49 -12.73 -7.72 7.17
C TYR A 49 -11.38 -8.39 6.87
N GLY A 50 -11.05 -8.52 5.57
CA GLY A 50 -9.80 -9.13 5.18
C GLY A 50 -8.59 -8.33 5.63
N ALA A 51 -8.69 -7.00 5.55
CA ALA A 51 -7.60 -6.13 6.01
C ALA A 51 -7.34 -6.33 7.49
N MET A 52 -8.39 -6.31 8.29
CA MET A 52 -8.27 -6.44 9.74
C MET A 52 -7.72 -7.80 10.16
N HIS A 53 -7.99 -8.83 9.37
CA HIS A 53 -7.54 -10.18 9.66
C HIS A 53 -6.28 -10.56 8.87
N ARG A 54 -5.64 -9.60 8.24
CA ARG A 54 -4.38 -9.80 7.49
C ARG A 54 -4.49 -10.87 6.42
N LYS A 55 -5.65 -10.97 5.78
CA LYS A 55 -5.84 -11.96 4.73
C LYS A 55 -5.26 -11.48 3.42
N THR A 56 -4.91 -12.44 2.57
CA THR A 56 -4.39 -12.13 1.24
C THR A 56 -5.49 -12.35 0.20
N VAL A 57 -5.25 -11.83 -0.99
CA VAL A 57 -6.14 -12.03 -2.14
C VAL A 57 -5.27 -12.37 -3.35
N PRO A 58 -5.80 -13.15 -4.29
CA PRO A 58 -5.05 -13.43 -5.52
C PRO A 58 -4.83 -12.14 -6.31
N LEU A 59 -3.62 -12.00 -6.83
CA LEU A 59 -3.24 -10.82 -7.63
C LEU A 59 -3.07 -11.20 -9.07
N GLN A 60 -3.28 -10.22 -9.96
CA GLN A 60 -2.83 -10.34 -11.34
C GLN A 60 -1.31 -10.29 -11.34
N PRO A 61 -0.66 -10.85 -12.36
CA PRO A 61 0.81 -10.80 -12.41
C PRO A 61 1.32 -9.37 -12.32
N LEU A 62 2.38 -9.17 -11.55
CA LEU A 62 2.98 -7.86 -11.43
C LEU A 62 3.71 -7.51 -12.72
N GLY A 63 3.68 -6.22 -13.06
CA GLY A 63 4.39 -5.74 -14.24
C GLY A 63 5.87 -5.47 -14.00
N ALA A 64 6.40 -5.87 -12.85
CA ALA A 64 7.79 -5.63 -12.51
C ALA A 64 8.33 -6.80 -11.71
N ASN A 65 9.63 -7.04 -11.81
CA ASN A 65 10.33 -8.07 -11.05
C ASN A 65 10.93 -7.42 -9.80
N LEU A 66 10.42 -7.79 -8.63
CA LEU A 66 10.84 -7.16 -7.38
C LEU A 66 12.33 -7.35 -7.09
N ALA A 67 12.91 -8.44 -7.58
CA ALA A 67 14.32 -8.70 -7.34
C ALA A 67 15.23 -7.65 -8.00
N ASP A 68 14.73 -6.94 -9.01
CA ASP A 68 15.53 -5.98 -9.76
C ASP A 68 15.70 -4.64 -9.05
N PHE A 69 15.06 -4.44 -7.90
CA PHE A 69 15.04 -3.13 -7.22
C PHE A 69 15.58 -3.23 -5.83
N ASP A 70 16.36 -2.22 -5.42
CA ASP A 70 16.90 -2.15 -4.07
C ASP A 70 15.91 -1.57 -3.08
N THR A 71 15.15 -0.59 -3.51
CA THR A 71 14.13 0.07 -2.69
C THR A 71 12.77 -0.16 -3.30
N ILE A 72 11.85 -0.62 -2.48
CA ILE A 72 10.47 -0.88 -2.93
C ILE A 72 9.52 -0.06 -2.05
N HIS A 73 8.80 0.85 -2.71
CA HIS A 73 7.74 1.61 -2.05
C HIS A 73 6.43 0.87 -2.26
N ILE A 74 5.65 0.73 -1.21
CA ILE A 74 4.35 0.06 -1.29
C ILE A 74 3.30 1.01 -0.73
N GLY A 75 2.29 1.30 -1.55
CA GLY A 75 1.19 2.17 -1.15
C GLY A 75 -0.15 1.53 -1.38
N CYS A 76 -1.09 1.74 -0.45
CA CYS A 76 -2.45 1.25 -0.62
C CYS A 76 -3.39 2.00 0.33
N PRO A 77 -4.71 1.88 0.11
CA PRO A 77 -5.66 2.49 1.03
C PRO A 77 -5.78 1.68 2.32
N ILE A 78 -6.23 2.36 3.37
CA ILE A 78 -6.51 1.75 4.66
C ILE A 78 -8.00 1.46 4.74
N TRP A 79 -8.33 0.24 5.08
CA TRP A 79 -9.71 -0.22 5.25
C TRP A 79 -9.87 -0.77 6.65
N GLY A 80 -10.80 -0.16 7.42
CA GLY A 80 -11.02 -0.61 8.78
C GLY A 80 -9.84 -0.40 9.70
N GLY A 81 -8.96 0.55 9.39
CA GLY A 81 -7.79 0.85 10.19
C GLY A 81 -6.56 0.03 9.82
N TYR A 82 -6.65 -0.82 8.80
CA TYR A 82 -5.56 -1.69 8.36
C TYR A 82 -5.32 -1.55 6.87
N PRO A 83 -4.09 -1.81 6.40
CA PRO A 83 -3.86 -1.83 4.96
C PRO A 83 -4.77 -2.83 4.27
N SER A 84 -5.23 -2.50 3.07
CA SER A 84 -6.12 -3.38 2.32
C SER A 84 -5.47 -4.74 2.08
N PRO A 85 -6.26 -5.80 1.83
CA PRO A 85 -5.70 -7.15 1.65
C PRO A 85 -4.67 -7.26 0.54
N VAL A 86 -4.74 -6.39 -0.47
CA VAL A 86 -3.74 -6.37 -1.54
C VAL A 86 -2.34 -6.16 -0.96
N PHE A 87 -2.22 -5.32 0.07
CA PHE A 87 -0.94 -5.10 0.73
C PHE A 87 -0.37 -6.42 1.27
N ASN A 88 -1.21 -7.22 1.91
CA ASN A 88 -0.75 -8.48 2.50
C ASN A 88 -0.22 -9.41 1.43
N SER A 89 -0.88 -9.42 0.27
CA SER A 89 -0.46 -10.26 -0.85
C SER A 89 0.89 -9.80 -1.42
N VAL A 90 1.09 -8.47 -1.51
CA VAL A 90 2.36 -7.92 -1.99
C VAL A 90 3.49 -8.28 -1.04
N VAL A 91 3.23 -8.19 0.27
CA VAL A 91 4.26 -8.52 1.26
C VAL A 91 4.76 -9.95 1.08
N GLU A 92 3.86 -10.88 0.76
CA GLU A 92 4.27 -12.27 0.55
C GLU A 92 5.20 -12.45 -0.65
N LEU A 93 5.24 -11.50 -1.55
CA LEU A 93 6.10 -11.56 -2.73
C LEU A 93 7.46 -10.93 -2.51
N LEU A 94 7.67 -10.25 -1.39
CA LEU A 94 8.92 -9.52 -1.16
C LEU A 94 10.10 -10.46 -1.03
N PRO A 95 11.16 -10.26 -1.83
CA PRO A 95 12.42 -10.96 -1.57
C PRO A 95 13.11 -10.32 -0.35
N PRO A 96 14.00 -11.05 0.29
CA PRO A 96 14.68 -10.50 1.47
C PRO A 96 15.68 -9.42 1.09
N HIS A 97 16.13 -8.68 2.11
CA HIS A 97 17.22 -7.70 2.00
C HIS A 97 16.86 -6.46 1.18
N LYS A 98 15.55 -6.14 1.07
CA LYS A 98 15.12 -4.92 0.40
C LYS A 98 14.85 -3.84 1.42
N SER A 99 15.07 -2.59 0.99
CA SER A 99 14.65 -1.43 1.75
C SER A 99 13.22 -1.13 1.32
N VAL A 100 12.29 -1.15 2.28
CA VAL A 100 10.86 -0.98 1.97
C VAL A 100 10.38 0.32 2.61
N GLU A 101 9.69 1.14 1.81
CA GLU A 101 9.07 2.36 2.29
C GLU A 101 7.56 2.25 2.06
N LEU A 102 6.82 2.56 3.11
CA LEU A 102 5.37 2.34 3.10
C LEU A 102 4.64 3.67 3.14
N PHE A 103 3.54 3.75 2.40
CA PHE A 103 2.64 4.90 2.49
C PHE A 103 1.21 4.43 2.36
N PHE A 104 0.35 4.93 3.23
CA PHE A 104 -1.04 4.50 3.31
C PHE A 104 -1.96 5.70 3.30
N CYS A 105 -3.01 5.62 2.49
CA CYS A 105 -3.96 6.70 2.34
C CYS A 105 -5.24 6.35 3.07
N SER A 106 -5.72 7.27 3.91
CA SER A 106 -6.95 7.06 4.64
C SER A 106 -7.61 8.39 4.94
N ALA A 107 -8.91 8.34 5.18
CA ALA A 107 -9.65 9.54 5.56
C ALA A 107 -9.18 10.08 6.91
N GLY A 108 -8.83 9.18 7.84
CA GLY A 108 -8.37 9.60 9.16
C GLY A 108 -6.91 10.02 9.20
N GLY A 109 -6.11 9.52 8.27
CA GLY A 109 -4.69 9.88 8.21
C GLY A 109 -3.81 9.26 9.26
N GLU A 110 -4.30 8.23 9.97
CA GLU A 110 -3.52 7.57 11.01
C GLU A 110 -3.87 6.09 11.07
N THR A 111 -2.87 5.29 11.46
CA THR A 111 -3.06 3.84 11.60
C THR A 111 -2.43 3.34 12.89
N PRO A 112 -2.84 3.88 14.06
CA PRO A 112 -2.16 3.53 15.31
C PRO A 112 -2.33 2.07 15.70
N LYS A 113 -3.45 1.44 15.33
CA LYS A 113 -3.69 0.05 15.71
C LYS A 113 -2.95 -0.95 14.85
N SER A 114 -2.60 -0.57 13.62
CA SER A 114 -2.04 -1.52 12.67
C SER A 114 -0.58 -1.29 12.34
N SER A 115 -0.03 -0.12 12.63
CA SER A 115 1.30 0.24 12.14
C SER A 115 2.39 -0.72 12.62
N ALA A 116 2.38 -1.10 13.88
CA ALA A 116 3.41 -1.99 14.39
C ALA A 116 3.35 -3.37 13.72
N GLY A 117 2.14 -3.91 13.57
CA GLY A 117 1.96 -5.20 12.89
C GLY A 117 2.29 -5.13 11.42
N THR A 118 1.97 -4.01 10.78
CA THR A 118 2.29 -3.82 9.38
C THR A 118 3.80 -3.82 9.15
N ARG A 119 4.54 -3.10 10.01
CA ARG A 119 6.00 -3.12 9.94
C ARG A 119 6.55 -4.53 10.18
N ALA A 120 5.98 -5.24 11.16
CA ALA A 120 6.44 -6.58 11.48
C ALA A 120 6.26 -7.55 10.32
N LEU A 121 5.17 -7.42 9.56
CA LEU A 121 4.96 -8.28 8.39
C LEU A 121 6.07 -8.11 7.36
N VAL A 122 6.48 -6.88 7.11
CA VAL A 122 7.54 -6.60 6.14
C VAL A 122 8.88 -7.09 6.68
N GLU A 123 9.14 -6.84 7.95
CA GLU A 123 10.39 -7.25 8.56
C GLU A 123 10.54 -8.77 8.62
N ALA A 124 9.42 -9.48 8.77
CA ALA A 124 9.43 -10.94 8.79
C ALA A 124 9.87 -11.51 7.44
N ARG A 125 9.81 -10.73 6.36
CA ARG A 125 10.30 -11.15 5.05
C ARG A 125 11.80 -10.95 4.91
N GLY A 126 12.46 -10.41 5.92
CA GLY A 126 13.90 -10.13 5.85
C GLY A 126 14.20 -8.76 5.26
N CYS A 127 13.22 -7.89 5.23
CA CYS A 127 13.36 -6.54 4.69
C CYS A 127 13.45 -5.52 5.81
N THR A 128 13.94 -4.32 5.49
CA THR A 128 14.00 -3.20 6.42
C THR A 128 12.90 -2.22 6.05
N VAL A 129 12.15 -1.76 7.04
CA VAL A 129 11.16 -0.70 6.82
C VAL A 129 11.87 0.63 7.03
N ALA A 130 12.18 1.30 5.92
CA ALA A 130 12.94 2.56 5.96
C ALA A 130 12.04 3.74 6.29
N SER A 131 10.76 3.70 5.91
CA SER A 131 9.83 4.76 6.26
C SER A 131 8.41 4.24 6.26
N TYR A 132 7.56 4.92 7.00
CA TYR A 132 6.13 4.60 7.12
C TYR A 132 5.39 5.92 7.18
N ARG A 133 4.57 6.20 6.20
CA ARG A 133 3.82 7.46 6.14
C ARG A 133 2.33 7.20 6.08
N ASP A 134 1.57 7.92 6.88
CA ASP A 134 0.12 7.95 6.81
C ASP A 134 -0.30 9.25 6.13
N ILE A 135 -1.12 9.12 5.09
CA ILE A 135 -1.54 10.27 4.28
C ILE A 135 -3.04 10.47 4.47
N CYS A 136 -3.41 11.64 4.95
CA CYS A 136 -4.80 11.98 5.18
C CYS A 136 -5.44 12.48 3.89
N THR A 137 -6.47 11.79 3.43
CA THR A 137 -7.12 12.14 2.18
C THR A 137 -8.42 12.91 2.36
N ALA A 138 -9.05 12.82 3.52
CA ALA A 138 -10.34 13.45 3.73
C ALA A 138 -10.26 14.90 4.17
N ALA A 139 -9.11 15.30 4.71
CA ALA A 139 -9.00 16.64 5.28
C ALA A 139 -9.13 17.74 4.24
N THR A 140 -8.56 17.51 3.09
CA THR A 140 -8.43 18.57 2.10
C THR A 140 -9.75 19.17 1.65
N PRO A 141 -10.66 18.38 1.10
CA PRO A 141 -11.86 18.99 0.53
C PRO A 141 -12.79 19.57 1.57
N SER A 142 -12.99 18.87 2.67
CA SER A 142 -14.00 19.33 3.61
C SER A 142 -13.52 20.49 4.44
N LYS A 143 -12.27 20.49 4.82
CA LYS A 143 -11.79 21.54 5.71
C LYS A 143 -11.48 22.82 4.99
N GLN A 144 -11.15 22.75 3.74
CA GLN A 144 -10.88 23.95 2.99
C GLN A 144 -12.11 24.80 2.81
N LYS A 145 -13.26 24.24 3.01
CA LYS A 145 -14.48 24.96 2.78
C LYS A 145 -14.87 25.88 3.88
N LYS A 146 -14.21 25.85 4.96
CA LYS A 146 -14.63 26.66 6.08
C LYS A 146 -14.75 28.10 5.75
#